data_eb8a556588b7ee2314f993585840c3a4
#
_entry.id   eb8a556588b7ee2314f993585840c3a4
#
_cell.length_a   1.000
_cell.length_b   1.000
_cell.length_c   1.000
_cell.angle_alpha   90.00
_cell.angle_beta   90.00
_cell.angle_gamma   90.00
#
_symmetry.space_group_name_H-M   'P 1'
#
loop_
_entity.id
_entity.type
_entity.pdbx_description
1 polymer ?
#
loop_
_entity_poly.entity_id
_entity_poly.type
_entity_poly.pdbx_seq_one_letter_code
_entity_poly.pdbx_strand_id
1 'polypeptide(L)'
;RNCHFDNTSGTPPEAGIDFEPNLNNECLIHCVLENSTFNGNAGSGFTAYLPNLDGSSRPVSITVRNCEFNGNNSGAMVSNKRQAGNLLLGTIAFENCRIAGSKTINMRVADVGEGFSFAMTDCTIDNTGQKQEALTFTSSTILSPDIGNIAVKNLRVIDDQPGRAPVRFQPLFGCGVNKDVQVDVTINGEKYDVAPVLATMPSSQREKIELTKETLDGLVAPTVTGDVHNPKVPTLNLRGSYTLLLLAKKGDQFSIWVKAEPVVPGRKPAKTTFELKDPKNKTVESITMMTDGSEKTITATAAQDGMYKFLIRTAGQRASVWSDHPGQGLVASPDLAMISPRAKLYFEVPAGVVDTVVVFSGASAVERIKEVSLLDAAGNIVQTAKDTEAALLRIKRPADAKAEVWCLDIGGTVEDCHVLMGKGLKPVLATSPDLLLRASQK
;
A
#
# COMPACT_ATOMS: atom_id res chain seq x y z
N ARG A 1 2.36 2.81 32.21
CA ARG A 1 1.90 1.88 33.24
C ARG A 1 0.73 2.47 34.03
N ASN A 2 -0.26 1.66 34.35
CA ASN A 2 -1.40 2.03 35.22
C ASN A 2 -2.19 3.23 34.66
N CYS A 3 -2.46 3.21 33.34
CA CYS A 3 -3.14 4.28 32.64
C CYS A 3 -4.53 3.82 32.14
N HIS A 4 -5.39 4.80 31.90
CA HIS A 4 -6.70 4.60 31.28
C HIS A 4 -6.75 5.36 29.97
N PHE A 5 -6.95 4.67 28.86
CA PHE A 5 -7.08 5.21 27.50
C PHE A 5 -8.50 4.90 26.98
N ASP A 6 -9.48 5.50 27.63
CA ASP A 6 -10.86 5.10 27.49
C ASP A 6 -11.70 6.18 26.80
N ASN A 7 -12.72 5.77 26.04
CA ASN A 7 -13.74 6.63 25.42
C ASN A 7 -13.18 7.67 24.43
N THR A 8 -12.12 7.35 23.72
CA THR A 8 -11.63 8.22 22.62
C THR A 8 -12.66 8.30 21.51
N SER A 9 -12.86 9.50 20.97
CA SER A 9 -13.77 9.76 19.86
C SER A 9 -13.37 11.04 19.12
N GLY A 10 -13.84 11.23 17.89
CA GLY A 10 -13.62 12.44 17.13
C GLY A 10 -13.10 12.19 15.72
N THR A 11 -11.81 12.36 15.48
CA THR A 11 -11.20 12.12 14.16
C THR A 11 -10.51 10.76 14.14
N PRO A 12 -10.79 9.88 13.16
CA PRO A 12 -10.09 8.60 13.03
C PRO A 12 -8.55 8.78 13.10
N PRO A 13 -7.82 7.82 13.74
CA PRO A 13 -8.25 6.44 14.03
C PRO A 13 -9.04 6.23 15.33
N GLU A 14 -9.24 7.25 16.19
CA GLU A 14 -10.05 7.17 17.43
C GLU A 14 -9.65 6.00 18.36
N ALA A 15 -8.39 5.56 18.24
CA ALA A 15 -7.85 4.46 19.04
C ALA A 15 -7.55 4.90 20.49
N GLY A 16 -7.57 3.95 21.43
CA GLY A 16 -7.08 4.19 22.80
C GLY A 16 -5.59 4.51 22.77
N ILE A 17 -4.81 3.73 22.03
CA ILE A 17 -3.42 4.05 21.69
C ILE A 17 -3.15 3.68 20.24
N ASP A 18 -2.38 4.51 19.55
CA ASP A 18 -1.98 4.32 18.15
C ASP A 18 -0.46 4.50 17.99
N PHE A 19 0.19 3.45 17.49
CA PHE A 19 1.58 3.47 17.05
C PHE A 19 1.60 3.57 15.53
N GLU A 20 1.77 4.78 15.01
CA GLU A 20 1.78 5.07 13.57
C GLU A 20 3.02 5.90 13.20
N PRO A 21 4.22 5.27 13.08
CA PRO A 21 5.42 5.97 12.63
C PRO A 21 5.21 6.54 11.24
N ASN A 22 5.57 7.81 11.05
CA ASN A 22 5.42 8.51 9.77
C ASN A 22 6.67 8.38 8.88
N LEU A 23 7.82 8.06 9.47
CA LEU A 23 9.10 7.95 8.78
C LEU A 23 9.80 6.65 9.17
N ASN A 24 10.63 6.11 8.27
CA ASN A 24 11.38 4.88 8.50
C ASN A 24 12.49 4.99 9.56
N ASN A 25 12.90 6.20 9.93
CA ASN A 25 13.87 6.44 11.00
C ASN A 25 13.25 6.64 12.38
N GLU A 26 11.93 6.61 12.49
CA GLU A 26 11.23 6.60 13.77
C GLU A 26 11.37 5.23 14.46
N CYS A 27 11.43 5.22 15.79
CA CYS A 27 11.80 4.04 16.55
C CYS A 27 10.71 3.63 17.54
N LEU A 28 10.31 2.36 17.50
CA LEU A 28 9.40 1.73 18.46
C LEU A 28 10.15 0.62 19.22
N ILE A 29 11.07 1.03 20.10
CA ILE A 29 11.98 0.12 20.80
C ILE A 29 11.67 0.12 22.29
N HIS A 30 11.49 -1.07 22.86
CA HIS A 30 11.15 -1.27 24.26
C HIS A 30 9.90 -0.48 24.69
N CYS A 31 8.90 -0.37 23.82
CA CYS A 31 7.60 0.18 24.15
C CYS A 31 6.85 -0.82 25.02
N VAL A 32 6.52 -0.46 26.26
CA VAL A 32 5.80 -1.33 27.20
C VAL A 32 4.53 -0.65 27.67
N LEU A 33 3.38 -1.27 27.35
CA LEU A 33 2.07 -0.95 27.91
C LEU A 33 1.77 -1.96 29.01
N GLU A 34 1.53 -1.50 30.22
CA GLU A 34 1.41 -2.41 31.35
C GLU A 34 0.32 -1.96 32.33
N ASN A 35 -0.47 -2.91 32.83
CA ASN A 35 -1.52 -2.71 33.82
C ASN A 35 -2.48 -1.57 33.46
N SER A 36 -2.91 -1.52 32.20
CA SER A 36 -3.66 -0.37 31.66
C SER A 36 -4.97 -0.82 31.04
N THR A 37 -5.94 0.10 30.95
CA THR A 37 -7.22 -0.15 30.31
C THR A 37 -7.36 0.66 29.02
N PHE A 38 -8.09 0.10 28.06
CA PHE A 38 -8.38 0.66 26.74
C PHE A 38 -9.85 0.36 26.42
N ASN A 39 -10.78 1.15 26.97
CA ASN A 39 -12.19 0.79 26.96
C ASN A 39 -13.05 1.82 26.22
N GLY A 40 -14.10 1.35 25.53
CA GLY A 40 -15.13 2.20 24.96
C GLY A 40 -14.67 3.12 23.82
N ASN A 41 -13.51 2.87 23.23
CA ASN A 41 -12.96 3.73 22.17
C ASN A 41 -13.75 3.57 20.86
N ALA A 42 -14.00 4.67 20.16
CA ALA A 42 -14.72 4.67 18.88
C ALA A 42 -13.93 3.98 17.76
N GLY A 43 -12.59 3.92 17.89
CA GLY A 43 -11.68 3.10 17.10
C GLY A 43 -11.24 1.84 17.82
N SER A 44 -10.02 1.41 17.61
CA SER A 44 -9.42 0.25 18.29
C SER A 44 -8.99 0.58 19.71
N GLY A 45 -8.98 -0.39 20.62
CA GLY A 45 -8.31 -0.23 21.90
C GLY A 45 -6.81 -0.05 21.73
N PHE A 46 -6.20 -0.87 20.86
CA PHE A 46 -4.79 -0.81 20.47
C PHE A 46 -4.66 -0.83 18.96
N THR A 47 -3.84 0.04 18.40
CA THR A 47 -3.42 0.01 16.99
C THR A 47 -1.91 0.08 16.89
N ALA A 48 -1.32 -0.77 16.07
CA ALA A 48 0.05 -0.64 15.56
C ALA A 48 -0.04 -0.69 14.02
N TYR A 49 0.09 0.45 13.37
CA TYR A 49 0.08 0.59 11.91
C TYR A 49 1.47 1.03 11.45
N LEU A 50 2.23 0.13 10.84
CA LEU A 50 3.67 0.23 10.64
C LEU A 50 4.12 0.28 9.17
N PRO A 51 3.34 0.84 8.21
CA PRO A 51 3.66 0.74 6.78
C PRO A 51 4.92 1.51 6.38
N ASN A 52 5.31 2.51 7.17
CA ASN A 52 6.45 3.39 6.89
C ASN A 52 7.78 2.88 7.47
N LEU A 53 7.73 1.86 8.32
CA LEU A 53 8.93 1.18 8.79
C LEU A 53 9.35 0.08 7.79
N ASP A 54 10.65 -0.15 7.68
CA ASP A 54 11.24 -1.11 6.74
C ASP A 54 12.50 -1.79 7.32
N GLY A 55 13.21 -2.56 6.50
CA GLY A 55 14.44 -3.25 6.90
C GLY A 55 15.62 -2.33 7.29
N SER A 56 15.56 -1.03 7.00
CA SER A 56 16.52 -0.03 7.47
C SER A 56 16.13 0.55 8.83
N SER A 57 14.87 0.37 9.23
CA SER A 57 14.36 0.79 10.54
C SER A 57 14.96 -0.06 11.65
N ARG A 58 15.09 0.51 12.84
CA ARG A 58 15.46 -0.29 14.02
C ARG A 58 14.37 -1.30 14.32
N PRO A 59 14.71 -2.53 14.76
CA PRO A 59 13.71 -3.55 15.05
C PRO A 59 12.65 -3.07 16.05
N VAL A 60 11.38 -3.29 15.71
CA VAL A 60 10.25 -2.96 16.59
C VAL A 60 10.25 -3.87 17.80
N SER A 61 9.99 -3.30 18.97
CA SER A 61 9.79 -4.05 20.21
C SER A 61 8.66 -3.41 21.01
N ILE A 62 7.47 -4.01 20.94
CA ILE A 62 6.28 -3.57 21.67
C ILE A 62 5.79 -4.74 22.53
N THR A 63 5.62 -4.51 23.83
CA THR A 63 5.02 -5.47 24.76
C THR A 63 3.80 -4.84 25.42
N VAL A 64 2.68 -5.54 25.34
CA VAL A 64 1.41 -5.19 25.98
C VAL A 64 1.12 -6.26 27.03
N ARG A 65 1.12 -5.90 28.31
CA ARG A 65 0.92 -6.91 29.37
C ARG A 65 -0.01 -6.46 30.48
N ASN A 66 -0.75 -7.41 31.00
CA ASN A 66 -1.73 -7.17 32.07
C ASN A 66 -2.72 -6.04 31.70
N CYS A 67 -3.14 -5.99 30.45
CA CYS A 67 -4.02 -4.93 29.94
C CYS A 67 -5.41 -5.45 29.61
N GLU A 68 -6.40 -4.56 29.71
CA GLU A 68 -7.79 -4.85 29.36
C GLU A 68 -8.26 -3.97 28.22
N PHE A 69 -8.95 -4.59 27.23
CA PHE A 69 -9.55 -3.97 26.06
C PHE A 69 -11.03 -4.34 26.02
N ASN A 70 -11.91 -3.41 26.34
CA ASN A 70 -13.33 -3.72 26.46
C ASN A 70 -14.23 -2.69 25.78
N GLY A 71 -15.22 -3.15 25.01
CA GLY A 71 -16.24 -2.28 24.41
C GLY A 71 -15.74 -1.35 23.29
N ASN A 72 -14.55 -1.56 22.73
CA ASN A 72 -14.00 -0.78 21.65
C ASN A 72 -14.70 -1.11 20.31
N ASN A 73 -14.52 -0.30 19.28
CA ASN A 73 -14.95 -0.69 17.94
C ASN A 73 -14.21 -1.96 17.49
N SER A 74 -12.87 -2.00 17.66
CA SER A 74 -12.05 -3.20 17.55
C SER A 74 -11.17 -3.35 18.80
N GLY A 75 -10.86 -4.56 19.23
CA GLY A 75 -10.02 -4.77 20.42
C GLY A 75 -8.58 -4.36 20.14
N ALA A 76 -7.90 -5.08 19.27
CA ALA A 76 -6.53 -4.77 18.87
C ALA A 76 -6.29 -5.01 17.38
N MET A 77 -5.54 -4.08 16.77
CA MET A 77 -5.17 -4.11 15.36
C MET A 77 -3.66 -3.99 15.21
N VAL A 78 -3.04 -4.95 14.55
CA VAL A 78 -1.63 -4.92 14.16
C VAL A 78 -1.54 -5.01 12.65
N SER A 79 -0.88 -4.08 12.00
CA SER A 79 -0.66 -4.10 10.56
C SER A 79 0.75 -3.61 10.22
N ASN A 80 1.52 -4.49 9.62
CA ASN A 80 2.79 -4.17 9.01
C ASN A 80 2.62 -4.14 7.47
N LYS A 81 1.67 -3.32 7.00
CA LYS A 81 1.36 -3.20 5.57
C LYS A 81 2.60 -2.76 4.80
N ARG A 82 3.28 -3.69 4.15
CA ARG A 82 4.48 -3.40 3.36
C ARG A 82 4.13 -2.70 2.06
N GLN A 83 4.70 -1.53 1.84
CA GLN A 83 4.51 -0.78 0.61
C GLN A 83 5.57 -1.11 -0.45
N ALA A 84 6.80 -1.40 -0.05
CA ALA A 84 7.93 -1.59 -0.97
C ALA A 84 8.58 -2.98 -0.89
N GLY A 85 7.96 -3.96 -0.22
CA GLY A 85 8.53 -5.30 -0.04
C GLY A 85 9.74 -5.35 0.91
N ASN A 86 10.06 -4.27 1.61
CA ASN A 86 11.16 -4.23 2.58
C ASN A 86 10.76 -4.96 3.87
N LEU A 87 11.71 -5.71 4.42
CA LEU A 87 11.50 -6.51 5.62
C LEU A 87 11.56 -5.62 6.87
N LEU A 88 10.44 -5.40 7.54
CA LEU A 88 10.46 -4.89 8.91
C LEU A 88 10.93 -6.02 9.85
N LEU A 89 11.79 -5.68 10.80
CA LEU A 89 12.24 -6.59 11.86
C LEU A 89 11.60 -6.26 13.19
N GLY A 90 11.44 -7.26 14.05
CA GLY A 90 11.01 -7.04 15.42
C GLY A 90 9.84 -7.88 15.87
N THR A 91 9.23 -7.49 16.98
CA THR A 91 8.16 -8.25 17.65
C THR A 91 7.12 -7.36 18.28
N ILE A 92 5.86 -7.76 18.19
CA ILE A 92 4.77 -7.29 19.05
C ILE A 92 4.28 -8.46 19.89
N ALA A 93 4.24 -8.29 21.20
CA ALA A 93 3.83 -9.31 22.16
C ALA A 93 2.66 -8.84 23.05
N PHE A 94 1.70 -9.73 23.28
CA PHE A 94 0.62 -9.58 24.25
C PHE A 94 0.77 -10.65 25.34
N GLU A 95 0.78 -10.22 26.60
CA GLU A 95 0.98 -11.10 27.76
C GLU A 95 -0.11 -10.86 28.82
N ASN A 96 -0.81 -11.88 29.23
CA ASN A 96 -1.85 -11.81 30.25
C ASN A 96 -2.86 -10.68 30.01
N CYS A 97 -3.33 -10.54 28.78
CA CYS A 97 -4.29 -9.51 28.37
C CYS A 97 -5.70 -10.08 28.22
N ARG A 98 -6.72 -9.23 28.43
CA ARG A 98 -8.11 -9.56 28.18
C ARG A 98 -8.69 -8.64 27.09
N ILE A 99 -9.33 -9.23 26.08
CA ILE A 99 -10.03 -8.52 25.01
C ILE A 99 -11.48 -8.96 25.04
N ALA A 100 -12.43 -8.01 25.11
CA ALA A 100 -13.86 -8.32 25.20
C ALA A 100 -14.75 -7.23 24.60
N GLY A 101 -15.99 -7.58 24.27
CA GLY A 101 -17.05 -6.61 23.93
C GLY A 101 -16.76 -5.72 22.73
N SER A 102 -15.85 -6.11 21.83
CA SER A 102 -15.58 -5.36 20.60
C SER A 102 -16.82 -5.32 19.71
N LYS A 103 -17.02 -4.24 18.96
CA LYS A 103 -18.20 -4.08 18.10
C LYS A 103 -18.05 -4.75 16.73
N THR A 104 -16.80 -4.89 16.22
CA THR A 104 -16.51 -5.42 14.89
C THR A 104 -15.61 -6.64 14.89
N ILE A 105 -14.43 -6.57 15.50
CA ILE A 105 -13.45 -7.65 15.60
C ILE A 105 -12.62 -7.52 16.88
N ASN A 106 -12.36 -8.64 17.55
CA ASN A 106 -11.55 -8.60 18.76
C ASN A 106 -10.08 -8.38 18.44
N MET A 107 -9.48 -9.20 17.56
CA MET A 107 -8.07 -9.01 17.21
C MET A 107 -7.78 -9.39 15.76
N ARG A 108 -7.09 -8.48 15.07
CA ARG A 108 -6.57 -8.70 13.72
C ARG A 108 -5.09 -8.39 13.66
N VAL A 109 -4.34 -9.32 13.07
CA VAL A 109 -2.89 -9.23 12.88
C VAL A 109 -2.59 -9.42 11.40
N ALA A 110 -2.07 -8.39 10.74
CA ALA A 110 -1.79 -8.40 9.33
C ALA A 110 -0.29 -8.32 9.04
N ASP A 111 0.15 -9.03 8.00
CA ASP A 111 1.48 -8.97 7.40
C ASP A 111 2.62 -9.35 8.35
N VAL A 112 2.40 -10.39 9.15
CA VAL A 112 3.38 -10.98 10.06
C VAL A 112 4.09 -12.16 9.39
N GLY A 113 5.41 -12.18 9.46
CA GLY A 113 6.30 -13.17 8.84
C GLY A 113 7.66 -12.57 8.48
N GLU A 114 8.60 -13.37 8.02
CA GLU A 114 9.90 -12.94 7.48
C GLU A 114 10.67 -11.90 8.33
N GLY A 115 10.83 -12.12 9.62
CA GLY A 115 11.61 -11.22 10.50
C GLY A 115 10.76 -10.31 11.38
N PHE A 116 9.46 -10.16 11.09
CA PHE A 116 8.51 -9.53 12.00
C PHE A 116 7.63 -10.59 12.63
N SER A 117 7.61 -10.65 13.96
CA SER A 117 6.93 -11.70 14.73
C SER A 117 5.79 -11.16 15.58
N PHE A 118 4.83 -12.03 15.84
CA PHE A 118 3.73 -11.81 16.74
C PHE A 118 3.71 -12.88 17.83
N ALA A 119 3.59 -12.46 19.08
CA ALA A 119 3.46 -13.36 20.22
C ALA A 119 2.24 -13.01 21.06
N MET A 120 1.57 -14.05 21.59
CA MET A 120 0.48 -13.90 22.56
C MET A 120 0.58 -15.01 23.59
N THR A 121 0.60 -14.65 24.88
CA THR A 121 0.75 -15.63 25.96
C THR A 121 -0.24 -15.34 27.09
N ASP A 122 -0.89 -16.38 27.60
CA ASP A 122 -1.83 -16.34 28.74
C ASP A 122 -2.98 -15.32 28.58
N CYS A 123 -3.40 -15.06 27.36
CA CYS A 123 -4.45 -14.09 27.05
C CYS A 123 -5.84 -14.72 27.01
N THR A 124 -6.86 -13.87 27.20
CA THR A 124 -8.27 -14.25 27.06
C THR A 124 -8.95 -13.35 26.04
N ILE A 125 -9.66 -13.93 25.08
CA ILE A 125 -10.52 -13.21 24.13
C ILE A 125 -11.96 -13.67 24.35
N ASP A 126 -12.82 -12.75 24.77
CA ASP A 126 -14.26 -12.98 24.85
C ASP A 126 -14.91 -12.57 23.51
N ASN A 127 -15.27 -13.57 22.73
CA ASN A 127 -15.80 -13.44 21.37
C ASN A 127 -17.34 -13.52 21.33
N THR A 128 -17.99 -13.46 22.50
CA THR A 128 -19.47 -13.51 22.60
C THR A 128 -20.10 -12.38 21.78
N GLY A 129 -21.10 -12.74 20.97
CA GLY A 129 -21.82 -11.81 20.10
C GLY A 129 -21.06 -11.36 18.84
N GLN A 130 -19.82 -11.82 18.62
CA GLN A 130 -19.05 -11.47 17.43
C GLN A 130 -19.49 -12.26 16.19
N LYS A 131 -19.32 -11.66 15.01
CA LYS A 131 -19.60 -12.32 13.71
C LYS A 131 -18.38 -13.04 13.14
N GLN A 132 -17.18 -12.69 13.60
CA GLN A 132 -15.90 -13.19 13.10
C GLN A 132 -15.18 -14.00 14.18
N GLU A 133 -14.13 -14.68 13.81
CA GLU A 133 -13.23 -15.41 14.69
C GLU A 133 -12.54 -14.45 15.68
N ALA A 134 -12.17 -14.97 16.87
CA ALA A 134 -11.59 -14.18 17.95
C ALA A 134 -10.25 -13.54 17.57
N LEU A 135 -9.41 -14.28 16.84
CA LEU A 135 -8.08 -13.87 16.39
C LEU A 135 -7.94 -14.17 14.90
N THR A 136 -7.62 -13.15 14.09
CA THR A 136 -7.43 -13.32 12.65
C THR A 136 -6.04 -12.90 12.24
N PHE A 137 -5.33 -13.80 11.53
CA PHE A 137 -4.07 -13.52 10.84
C PHE A 137 -4.34 -13.37 9.34
N THR A 138 -3.86 -12.29 8.72
CA THR A 138 -4.14 -12.02 7.30
C THR A 138 -2.97 -11.40 6.57
N SER A 139 -2.97 -11.55 5.25
CA SER A 139 -2.14 -10.73 4.35
C SER A 139 -2.95 -9.54 3.86
N SER A 140 -2.34 -8.37 3.67
CA SER A 140 -3.04 -7.14 3.27
C SER A 140 -2.73 -6.69 1.85
N THR A 141 -1.58 -7.08 1.29
CA THR A 141 -1.15 -6.72 -0.07
C THR A 141 -0.41 -7.86 -0.75
N ILE A 142 -0.16 -7.71 -2.05
CA ILE A 142 0.69 -8.65 -2.80
C ILE A 142 2.15 -8.66 -2.33
N LEU A 143 2.58 -7.66 -1.60
CA LEU A 143 3.92 -7.55 -1.00
C LEU A 143 3.98 -8.10 0.42
N SER A 144 2.86 -8.53 0.99
CA SER A 144 2.81 -9.15 2.32
C SER A 144 3.70 -10.38 2.37
N PRO A 145 4.33 -10.70 3.50
CA PRO A 145 5.00 -12.00 3.68
C PRO A 145 3.98 -13.13 3.71
N ASP A 146 4.46 -14.36 3.59
CA ASP A 146 3.68 -15.52 4.03
C ASP A 146 3.43 -15.38 5.54
N ILE A 147 2.23 -15.76 5.97
CA ILE A 147 1.86 -15.70 7.39
C ILE A 147 2.76 -16.65 8.17
N GLY A 148 3.54 -16.13 9.09
CA GLY A 148 4.52 -16.88 9.86
C GLY A 148 5.08 -16.11 11.04
N ASN A 149 6.09 -16.65 11.73
CA ASN A 149 6.68 -16.08 12.94
C ASN A 149 5.62 -15.78 14.02
N ILE A 150 4.68 -16.71 14.23
CA ILE A 150 3.56 -16.56 15.15
C ILE A 150 3.70 -17.56 16.30
N ALA A 151 3.66 -17.05 17.54
CA ALA A 151 3.66 -17.86 18.75
C ALA A 151 2.48 -17.46 19.65
N VAL A 152 1.42 -18.24 19.62
CA VAL A 152 0.26 -18.10 20.52
C VAL A 152 0.31 -19.26 21.52
N LYS A 153 0.37 -18.93 22.84
CA LYS A 153 0.47 -19.89 23.93
C LYS A 153 -0.64 -19.64 24.97
N ASN A 154 -1.34 -20.70 25.34
CA ASN A 154 -2.40 -20.67 26.34
C ASN A 154 -3.44 -19.56 26.09
N LEU A 155 -3.88 -19.38 24.86
CA LEU A 155 -4.99 -18.49 24.53
C LEU A 155 -6.31 -19.12 24.96
N ARG A 156 -7.14 -18.37 25.67
CA ARG A 156 -8.50 -18.78 26.07
C ARG A 156 -9.51 -17.97 25.26
N VAL A 157 -10.35 -18.65 24.52
CA VAL A 157 -11.44 -18.02 23.77
C VAL A 157 -12.77 -18.43 24.40
N ILE A 158 -13.62 -17.44 24.65
CA ILE A 158 -15.02 -17.64 25.04
C ILE A 158 -15.84 -17.29 23.80
N ASP A 159 -16.69 -18.18 23.32
CA ASP A 159 -17.49 -17.96 22.10
C ASP A 159 -18.89 -18.57 22.24
N ASP A 160 -19.90 -17.83 21.80
CA ASP A 160 -21.30 -18.25 21.82
C ASP A 160 -21.75 -18.93 20.51
N GLN A 161 -20.89 -19.00 19.48
CA GLN A 161 -21.20 -19.60 18.20
C GLN A 161 -20.66 -21.02 18.11
N PRO A 162 -21.51 -22.05 18.11
CA PRO A 162 -21.08 -23.44 18.04
C PRO A 162 -20.28 -23.71 16.75
N GLY A 163 -19.16 -24.41 16.91
CA GLY A 163 -18.31 -24.88 15.79
C GLY A 163 -17.47 -23.79 15.12
N ARG A 164 -17.51 -22.53 15.59
CA ARG A 164 -16.61 -21.48 15.07
C ARG A 164 -15.17 -21.74 15.53
N ALA A 165 -14.22 -21.64 14.60
CA ALA A 165 -12.81 -21.73 14.94
C ALA A 165 -12.38 -20.52 15.79
N PRO A 166 -11.54 -20.68 16.82
CA PRO A 166 -11.06 -19.55 17.63
C PRO A 166 -10.08 -18.66 16.89
N VAL A 167 -9.38 -19.22 15.91
CA VAL A 167 -8.35 -18.53 15.12
C VAL A 167 -8.58 -18.76 13.63
N ARG A 168 -8.43 -17.69 12.84
CA ARG A 168 -8.51 -17.72 11.38
C ARG A 168 -7.20 -17.34 10.75
N PHE A 169 -6.80 -18.09 9.71
CA PHE A 169 -5.72 -17.74 8.81
C PHE A 169 -6.31 -17.38 7.45
N GLN A 170 -6.01 -16.19 6.97
CA GLN A 170 -6.50 -15.67 5.70
C GLN A 170 -5.34 -15.20 4.81
N PRO A 171 -4.55 -16.13 4.25
CA PRO A 171 -3.52 -15.78 3.29
C PRO A 171 -4.18 -15.32 2.00
N LEU A 172 -3.92 -14.05 1.61
CA LEU A 172 -4.43 -13.41 0.40
C LEU A 172 -3.29 -13.19 -0.58
N PHE A 173 -3.60 -12.83 -1.81
CA PHE A 173 -2.63 -12.49 -2.85
C PHE A 173 -1.59 -13.59 -3.15
N GLY A 174 -1.97 -14.85 -3.04
CA GLY A 174 -1.06 -15.99 -3.24
C GLY A 174 -0.05 -16.22 -2.11
N CYS A 175 -0.21 -15.54 -0.96
CA CYS A 175 0.54 -15.85 0.24
C CYS A 175 0.22 -17.26 0.73
N GLY A 176 1.18 -17.88 1.42
CA GLY A 176 0.99 -19.10 2.16
C GLY A 176 0.96 -18.90 3.66
N VAL A 177 0.90 -20.01 4.38
CA VAL A 177 1.12 -20.06 5.83
C VAL A 177 2.34 -20.94 6.10
N ASN A 178 3.29 -20.40 6.87
CA ASN A 178 4.54 -21.05 7.18
C ASN A 178 4.39 -22.10 8.30
N LYS A 179 5.31 -23.05 8.33
CA LYS A 179 5.33 -24.13 9.33
C LYS A 179 5.77 -23.66 10.73
N ASP A 180 6.27 -22.45 10.87
CA ASP A 180 6.69 -21.84 12.13
C ASP A 180 5.55 -21.19 12.92
N VAL A 181 4.32 -21.31 12.42
CA VAL A 181 3.11 -20.90 13.12
C VAL A 181 2.79 -21.88 14.24
N GLN A 182 2.77 -21.41 15.48
CA GLN A 182 2.44 -22.18 16.67
C GLN A 182 1.24 -21.55 17.38
N VAL A 183 0.18 -22.32 17.58
CA VAL A 183 -1.04 -21.86 18.25
C VAL A 183 -1.55 -22.93 19.21
N ASP A 184 -1.51 -22.58 20.50
CA ASP A 184 -2.12 -23.34 21.58
C ASP A 184 -3.31 -22.55 22.13
N VAL A 185 -4.52 -23.07 21.92
CA VAL A 185 -5.77 -22.36 22.21
C VAL A 185 -6.83 -23.30 22.79
N THR A 186 -7.61 -22.77 23.72
CA THR A 186 -8.84 -23.40 24.21
C THR A 186 -10.06 -22.55 23.80
N ILE A 187 -11.17 -23.21 23.52
CA ILE A 187 -12.47 -22.56 23.28
C ILE A 187 -13.49 -23.12 24.29
N ASN A 188 -14.12 -22.23 25.05
CA ASN A 188 -15.05 -22.59 26.12
C ASN A 188 -14.50 -23.65 27.10
N GLY A 189 -13.20 -23.61 27.36
CA GLY A 189 -12.51 -24.54 28.26
C GLY A 189 -12.01 -25.83 27.61
N GLU A 190 -12.37 -26.11 26.36
CA GLU A 190 -11.93 -27.28 25.63
C GLU A 190 -10.75 -26.95 24.70
N LYS A 191 -9.77 -27.87 24.63
CA LYS A 191 -8.62 -27.68 23.73
C LYS A 191 -9.07 -27.73 22.28
N TYR A 192 -8.68 -26.76 21.48
CA TYR A 192 -8.92 -26.74 20.06
C TYR A 192 -7.67 -27.15 19.29
N ASP A 193 -7.78 -28.14 18.43
CA ASP A 193 -6.70 -28.59 17.56
C ASP A 193 -6.65 -27.73 16.30
N VAL A 194 -5.62 -26.89 16.18
CA VAL A 194 -5.38 -26.02 15.01
C VAL A 194 -4.68 -26.76 13.87
N ALA A 195 -4.06 -27.91 14.11
CA ALA A 195 -3.28 -28.63 13.10
C ALA A 195 -4.07 -28.98 11.83
N PRO A 196 -5.33 -29.45 11.90
CA PRO A 196 -6.14 -29.70 10.69
C PRO A 196 -6.38 -28.42 9.87
N VAL A 197 -6.56 -27.26 10.52
CA VAL A 197 -6.73 -25.99 9.83
C VAL A 197 -5.44 -25.60 9.11
N LEU A 198 -4.30 -25.66 9.80
CA LEU A 198 -2.99 -25.35 9.21
C LEU A 198 -2.63 -26.30 8.05
N ALA A 199 -3.01 -27.58 8.15
CA ALA A 199 -2.76 -28.56 7.10
C ALA A 199 -3.51 -28.27 5.78
N THR A 200 -4.62 -27.52 5.84
CA THR A 200 -5.39 -27.10 4.66
C THR A 200 -4.94 -25.77 4.08
N MET A 201 -4.06 -25.05 4.79
CA MET A 201 -3.59 -23.75 4.32
C MET A 201 -2.65 -23.90 3.12
N PRO A 202 -2.75 -23.00 2.13
CA PRO A 202 -1.85 -23.04 0.99
C PRO A 202 -0.41 -22.82 1.42
N SER A 203 0.52 -23.52 0.79
CA SER A 203 1.92 -23.06 0.73
C SER A 203 2.02 -21.88 -0.21
N SER A 204 3.05 -21.06 -0.04
CA SER A 204 3.28 -19.92 -0.95
C SER A 204 3.26 -20.38 -2.40
N GLN A 205 2.41 -19.73 -3.19
CA GLN A 205 2.31 -19.93 -4.64
C GLN A 205 3.04 -18.81 -5.39
N ARG A 206 3.67 -17.88 -4.65
CA ARG A 206 4.29 -16.70 -5.23
C ARG A 206 5.73 -16.97 -5.61
N GLU A 207 6.05 -16.60 -6.83
CA GLU A 207 7.44 -16.32 -7.17
C GLU A 207 7.92 -15.10 -6.38
N LYS A 208 9.18 -15.10 -5.98
CA LYS A 208 9.77 -13.95 -5.30
C LYS A 208 9.77 -12.76 -6.27
N ILE A 209 9.00 -11.74 -5.93
CA ILE A 209 8.91 -10.49 -6.71
C ILE A 209 10.09 -9.62 -6.31
N GLU A 210 10.98 -9.34 -7.24
CA GLU A 210 12.01 -8.32 -7.08
C GLU A 210 11.50 -7.01 -7.69
N LEU A 211 11.17 -6.04 -6.83
CA LEU A 211 10.82 -4.69 -7.27
C LEU A 211 12.07 -3.94 -7.75
N THR A 212 11.83 -2.95 -8.61
CA THR A 212 12.92 -2.13 -9.13
C THR A 212 13.59 -1.31 -8.03
N LYS A 213 14.91 -1.21 -8.11
CA LYS A 213 15.75 -0.27 -7.35
C LYS A 213 16.30 0.83 -8.23
N GLU A 214 15.84 0.88 -9.49
CA GLU A 214 16.27 1.90 -10.43
C GLU A 214 15.88 3.29 -9.97
N THR A 215 16.80 4.23 -10.06
CA THR A 215 16.55 5.63 -9.77
C THR A 215 15.96 6.35 -10.98
N LEU A 216 15.53 7.59 -10.78
CA LEU A 216 15.06 8.47 -11.86
C LEU A 216 16.21 9.11 -12.66
N ASP A 217 17.46 8.77 -12.33
CA ASP A 217 18.63 9.31 -13.02
C ASP A 217 18.78 8.73 -14.42
N GLY A 218 19.36 9.52 -15.33
CA GLY A 218 19.62 9.11 -16.70
C GLY A 218 18.34 8.98 -17.57
N LEU A 219 17.23 9.58 -17.15
CA LEU A 219 16.04 9.71 -17.99
C LEU A 219 16.25 10.79 -19.04
N VAL A 220 15.76 10.54 -20.25
CA VAL A 220 15.77 11.48 -21.38
C VAL A 220 14.35 11.68 -21.90
N ALA A 221 14.08 12.88 -22.41
CA ALA A 221 12.81 13.17 -23.07
C ALA A 221 12.75 12.43 -24.44
N PRO A 222 11.57 12.01 -24.87
CA PRO A 222 11.38 11.46 -26.22
C PRO A 222 11.70 12.52 -27.27
N THR A 223 12.23 12.08 -28.42
CA THR A 223 12.32 12.95 -29.59
C THR A 223 10.93 13.06 -30.19
N VAL A 224 10.27 14.17 -29.98
CA VAL A 224 8.94 14.42 -30.55
C VAL A 224 9.10 15.08 -31.90
N THR A 225 8.64 14.43 -32.94
CA THR A 225 8.56 14.98 -34.30
C THR A 225 7.12 15.44 -34.56
N GLY A 226 6.81 16.71 -34.29
CA GLY A 226 5.49 17.31 -34.51
C GLY A 226 5.01 18.17 -33.34
N ASP A 227 3.99 18.98 -33.59
CA ASP A 227 3.28 19.68 -32.54
C ASP A 227 2.66 18.65 -31.59
N VAL A 228 3.16 18.59 -30.36
CA VAL A 228 2.48 17.89 -29.27
C VAL A 228 1.24 18.70 -28.92
N HIS A 229 0.26 18.66 -29.81
CA HIS A 229 -1.06 19.16 -29.49
C HIS A 229 -1.61 18.26 -28.39
N ASN A 230 -1.68 18.87 -27.23
CA ASN A 230 -2.29 18.39 -26.00
C ASN A 230 -3.43 17.39 -26.29
N PRO A 231 -3.16 16.06 -26.33
CA PRO A 231 -4.27 15.16 -26.30
C PRO A 231 -4.95 15.47 -24.97
N LYS A 232 -6.26 15.67 -24.97
CA LYS A 232 -7.06 15.54 -23.76
C LYS A 232 -6.72 14.16 -23.18
N VAL A 233 -5.65 14.12 -22.38
CA VAL A 233 -5.15 12.91 -21.78
C VAL A 233 -6.32 12.33 -21.00
N PRO A 234 -6.65 11.04 -21.14
CA PRO A 234 -7.63 10.42 -20.26
C PRO A 234 -7.23 10.78 -18.84
N THR A 235 -8.04 11.57 -18.17
CA THR A 235 -7.71 12.10 -16.85
C THR A 235 -7.67 10.95 -15.88
N LEU A 236 -6.47 10.52 -15.49
CA LEU A 236 -6.31 9.59 -14.40
C LEU A 236 -6.74 10.29 -13.11
N ASN A 237 -7.68 9.69 -12.41
CA ASN A 237 -8.02 10.10 -11.06
C ASN A 237 -7.01 9.48 -10.11
N LEU A 238 -6.23 10.32 -9.47
CA LEU A 238 -5.15 9.91 -8.57
C LEU A 238 -5.46 10.31 -7.14
N ARG A 239 -5.06 9.47 -6.19
CA ARG A 239 -5.24 9.68 -4.76
C ARG A 239 -3.91 9.47 -4.03
N GLY A 240 -3.74 10.09 -2.86
CA GLY A 240 -2.53 9.96 -2.08
C GLY A 240 -1.46 10.99 -2.42
N SER A 241 -0.22 10.60 -2.30
CA SER A 241 0.95 11.43 -2.61
C SER A 241 1.66 10.86 -3.83
N TYR A 242 1.83 11.65 -4.88
CA TYR A 242 2.50 11.21 -6.10
C TYR A 242 3.26 12.35 -6.78
N THR A 243 4.08 11.99 -7.76
CA THR A 243 4.95 12.93 -8.45
C THR A 243 4.76 12.83 -9.95
N LEU A 244 4.47 13.96 -10.60
CA LEU A 244 4.62 14.12 -12.05
C LEU A 244 6.02 14.70 -12.33
N LEU A 245 6.77 14.01 -13.18
CA LEU A 245 8.09 14.42 -13.65
C LEU A 245 7.97 15.20 -14.95
N LEU A 246 8.82 16.24 -15.09
CA LEU A 246 8.97 17.03 -16.32
C LEU A 246 10.45 17.25 -16.58
N LEU A 247 10.98 16.69 -17.66
CA LEU A 247 12.39 16.89 -18.04
C LEU A 247 12.48 18.07 -19.02
N ALA A 248 12.85 19.22 -18.51
CA ALA A 248 12.88 20.48 -19.25
C ALA A 248 14.30 21.01 -19.49
N LYS A 249 14.50 21.71 -20.59
CA LYS A 249 15.70 22.50 -20.87
C LYS A 249 15.49 23.93 -20.39
N LYS A 250 16.58 24.61 -20.08
CA LYS A 250 16.53 26.03 -19.74
C LYS A 250 15.83 26.84 -20.82
N GLY A 251 14.81 27.59 -20.42
CA GLY A 251 13.99 28.39 -21.34
C GLY A 251 12.72 27.71 -21.82
N ASP A 252 12.56 26.40 -21.63
CA ASP A 252 11.31 25.71 -21.96
C ASP A 252 10.17 26.27 -21.12
N GLN A 253 9.05 26.56 -21.79
CA GLN A 253 7.80 26.91 -21.13
C GLN A 253 6.90 25.68 -21.08
N PHE A 254 6.23 25.50 -19.96
CA PHE A 254 5.27 24.41 -19.77
C PHE A 254 4.14 24.84 -18.84
N SER A 255 2.99 24.22 -19.04
CA SER A 255 1.84 24.38 -18.18
C SER A 255 1.46 23.04 -17.54
N ILE A 256 1.03 23.11 -16.29
CA ILE A 256 0.52 21.97 -15.52
C ILE A 256 -0.90 22.32 -15.10
N TRP A 257 -1.86 21.52 -15.48
CA TRP A 257 -3.26 21.65 -15.09
C TRP A 257 -3.57 20.67 -13.98
N VAL A 258 -4.28 21.15 -12.97
CA VAL A 258 -4.72 20.36 -11.83
C VAL A 258 -6.21 20.59 -11.62
N LYS A 259 -6.94 19.49 -11.50
CA LYS A 259 -8.31 19.45 -11.04
C LYS A 259 -8.39 18.61 -9.78
N ALA A 260 -8.96 19.17 -8.70
CA ALA A 260 -9.09 18.47 -7.42
C ALA A 260 -10.55 18.33 -7.03
N GLU A 261 -10.97 17.11 -6.68
CA GLU A 261 -12.37 16.76 -6.42
C GLU A 261 -12.49 15.88 -5.17
N PRO A 262 -13.68 15.87 -4.50
CA PRO A 262 -13.94 14.89 -3.46
C PRO A 262 -13.87 13.46 -4.03
N VAL A 263 -13.32 12.53 -3.25
CA VAL A 263 -13.24 11.11 -3.65
C VAL A 263 -14.62 10.47 -3.74
N VAL A 264 -15.56 10.93 -2.91
CA VAL A 264 -16.95 10.50 -2.91
C VAL A 264 -17.86 11.73 -3.10
N PRO A 265 -18.87 11.68 -3.97
CA PRO A 265 -19.86 12.75 -4.09
C PRO A 265 -20.49 13.11 -2.74
N GLY A 266 -20.61 14.41 -2.45
CA GLY A 266 -21.16 14.90 -1.18
C GLY A 266 -20.18 14.93 0.00
N ARG A 267 -18.97 14.42 -0.13
CA ARG A 267 -17.94 14.59 0.89
C ARG A 267 -17.50 16.05 0.96
N LYS A 268 -17.32 16.56 2.18
CA LYS A 268 -16.85 17.93 2.40
C LYS A 268 -15.51 18.16 1.70
N PRO A 269 -15.36 19.23 0.88
CA PRO A 269 -14.09 19.57 0.26
C PRO A 269 -12.99 19.80 1.30
N ALA A 270 -11.80 19.32 0.99
CA ALA A 270 -10.60 19.51 1.80
C ALA A 270 -9.59 20.42 1.10
N LYS A 271 -8.75 21.07 1.89
CA LYS A 271 -7.64 21.87 1.37
C LYS A 271 -6.51 20.93 0.94
N THR A 272 -5.97 21.13 -0.26
CA THR A 272 -4.85 20.36 -0.78
C THR A 272 -3.79 21.29 -1.36
N THR A 273 -2.53 20.87 -1.37
CA THR A 273 -1.38 21.66 -1.83
C THR A 273 -0.58 20.89 -2.86
N PHE A 274 -0.17 21.59 -3.90
CA PHE A 274 0.66 21.10 -4.99
C PHE A 274 1.91 21.98 -5.08
N GLU A 275 3.07 21.38 -5.30
CA GLU A 275 4.35 22.08 -5.35
C GLU A 275 5.13 21.69 -6.60
N LEU A 276 5.54 22.70 -7.38
CA LEU A 276 6.53 22.54 -8.44
C LEU A 276 7.93 22.76 -7.87
N LYS A 277 8.80 21.78 -8.01
CA LYS A 277 10.21 21.85 -7.61
C LYS A 277 11.14 21.81 -8.81
N ASP A 278 12.21 22.60 -8.73
CA ASP A 278 13.28 22.61 -9.72
C ASP A 278 14.20 21.36 -9.56
N PRO A 279 15.16 21.14 -10.48
CA PRO A 279 16.10 20.04 -10.42
C PRO A 279 16.97 19.98 -9.13
N LYS A 280 17.08 21.09 -8.40
CA LYS A 280 17.76 21.18 -7.10
C LYS A 280 16.81 20.99 -5.91
N ASN A 281 15.57 20.53 -6.16
CA ASN A 281 14.49 20.36 -5.18
C ASN A 281 14.03 21.67 -4.47
N LYS A 282 14.35 22.86 -5.02
CA LYS A 282 13.82 24.12 -4.55
C LYS A 282 12.40 24.31 -5.08
N THR A 283 11.47 24.73 -4.23
CA THR A 283 10.10 25.06 -4.65
C THR A 283 10.13 26.30 -5.56
N VAL A 284 9.63 26.14 -6.78
CA VAL A 284 9.48 27.20 -7.79
C VAL A 284 8.11 27.84 -7.66
N GLU A 285 7.09 27.01 -7.45
CA GLU A 285 5.69 27.45 -7.37
C GLU A 285 4.92 26.52 -6.43
N SER A 286 3.91 27.05 -5.77
CA SER A 286 3.03 26.29 -4.89
C SER A 286 1.58 26.76 -5.06
N ILE A 287 0.68 25.82 -5.28
CA ILE A 287 -0.77 26.09 -5.34
C ILE A 287 -1.44 25.41 -4.16
N THR A 288 -2.29 26.17 -3.48
CA THR A 288 -3.27 25.61 -2.56
C THR A 288 -4.67 25.81 -3.13
N MET A 289 -5.49 24.75 -3.12
CA MET A 289 -6.87 24.81 -3.60
C MET A 289 -7.78 23.89 -2.78
N MET A 290 -9.08 24.11 -2.91
CA MET A 290 -10.09 23.21 -2.34
C MET A 290 -10.36 22.07 -3.32
N THR A 291 -10.74 20.90 -2.78
CA THR A 291 -11.16 19.75 -3.61
C THR A 291 -12.67 19.84 -3.92
N ASP A 292 -13.06 20.90 -4.60
CA ASP A 292 -14.45 21.25 -4.93
C ASP A 292 -14.80 21.10 -6.42
N GLY A 293 -13.88 20.52 -7.19
CA GLY A 293 -14.00 20.36 -8.65
C GLY A 293 -13.40 21.53 -9.43
N SER A 294 -12.85 22.53 -8.76
CA SER A 294 -12.15 23.62 -9.44
C SER A 294 -10.87 23.15 -10.12
N GLU A 295 -10.48 23.87 -11.16
CA GLU A 295 -9.23 23.66 -11.92
C GLU A 295 -8.29 24.84 -11.70
N LYS A 296 -6.99 24.55 -11.66
CA LYS A 296 -5.93 25.56 -11.65
C LYS A 296 -4.82 25.17 -12.61
N THR A 297 -4.14 26.16 -13.15
CA THR A 297 -2.99 26.01 -14.02
C THR A 297 -1.78 26.68 -13.39
N ILE A 298 -0.65 25.97 -13.41
CA ILE A 298 0.68 26.55 -13.21
C ILE A 298 1.34 26.68 -14.58
N THR A 299 1.82 27.87 -14.90
CA THR A 299 2.69 28.10 -16.05
C THR A 299 4.06 28.50 -15.54
N ALA A 300 5.10 27.81 -15.99
CA ALA A 300 6.46 28.04 -15.56
C ALA A 300 7.43 28.06 -16.75
N THR A 301 8.55 28.78 -16.58
CA THR A 301 9.70 28.72 -17.48
C THR A 301 10.84 28.04 -16.75
N ALA A 302 11.44 27.03 -17.36
CA ALA A 302 12.56 26.31 -16.79
C ALA A 302 13.79 27.23 -16.65
N ALA A 303 14.22 27.46 -15.41
CA ALA A 303 15.39 28.31 -15.12
C ALA A 303 16.72 27.62 -15.42
N GLN A 304 16.72 26.29 -15.47
CA GLN A 304 17.89 25.42 -15.72
C GLN A 304 17.46 24.10 -16.32
N ASP A 305 18.38 23.40 -16.96
CA ASP A 305 18.17 22.07 -17.49
C ASP A 305 17.94 21.09 -16.33
N GLY A 306 17.07 20.09 -16.54
CA GLY A 306 16.92 18.96 -15.65
C GLY A 306 15.50 18.56 -15.31
N MET A 307 15.37 17.68 -14.32
CA MET A 307 14.10 17.09 -13.91
C MET A 307 13.37 17.97 -12.91
N TYR A 308 12.28 18.57 -13.36
CA TYR A 308 11.30 19.25 -12.50
C TYR A 308 10.34 18.22 -11.93
N LYS A 309 9.91 18.43 -10.68
CA LYS A 309 9.01 17.52 -9.96
C LYS A 309 7.78 18.28 -9.51
N PHE A 310 6.63 17.87 -9.99
CA PHE A 310 5.37 18.38 -9.49
C PHE A 310 4.81 17.41 -8.45
N LEU A 311 4.87 17.80 -7.19
CA LEU A 311 4.44 17.01 -6.05
C LEU A 311 2.97 17.26 -5.77
N ILE A 312 2.20 16.20 -5.69
CA ILE A 312 0.77 16.22 -5.48
C ILE A 312 0.46 15.50 -4.15
N ARG A 313 -0.32 16.17 -3.28
CA ARG A 313 -0.80 15.60 -2.03
C ARG A 313 -2.29 15.85 -1.94
N THR A 314 -3.10 14.82 -2.13
CA THR A 314 -4.55 14.97 -2.27
C THR A 314 -5.30 14.98 -0.94
N ALA A 315 -4.64 14.87 0.20
CA ALA A 315 -5.27 14.80 1.54
C ALA A 315 -6.45 13.79 1.59
N GLY A 316 -6.25 12.59 0.98
CA GLY A 316 -7.27 11.55 0.90
C GLY A 316 -8.44 11.82 -0.06
N GLN A 317 -8.37 12.91 -0.83
CA GLN A 317 -9.28 13.22 -1.94
C GLN A 317 -8.68 12.76 -3.27
N ARG A 318 -9.29 13.13 -4.40
CA ARG A 318 -8.75 12.79 -5.72
C ARG A 318 -8.28 14.04 -6.48
N ALA A 319 -7.29 13.86 -7.32
CA ALA A 319 -6.88 14.89 -8.27
C ALA A 319 -6.54 14.27 -9.62
N SER A 320 -6.76 15.04 -10.68
CA SER A 320 -6.27 14.77 -12.03
C SER A 320 -5.22 15.82 -12.37
N VAL A 321 -4.11 15.38 -12.97
CA VAL A 321 -2.99 16.26 -13.33
C VAL A 321 -2.52 15.91 -14.73
N TRP A 322 -2.23 16.92 -15.54
CA TRP A 322 -1.64 16.77 -16.87
C TRP A 322 -0.77 17.98 -17.22
N SER A 323 0.08 17.82 -18.22
CA SER A 323 0.97 18.87 -18.71
C SER A 323 1.06 18.83 -20.24
N ASP A 324 1.37 19.96 -20.86
CA ASP A 324 1.68 20.07 -22.27
C ASP A 324 3.15 19.72 -22.59
N HIS A 325 3.97 19.49 -21.57
CA HIS A 325 5.39 19.22 -21.76
C HIS A 325 5.64 17.80 -22.32
N PRO A 326 6.43 17.65 -23.40
CA PRO A 326 6.64 16.36 -24.04
C PRO A 326 7.41 15.35 -23.16
N GLY A 327 8.38 15.78 -22.39
CA GLY A 327 9.17 14.90 -21.53
C GLY A 327 8.55 14.76 -20.16
N GLN A 328 7.51 13.95 -19.98
CA GLN A 328 6.82 13.80 -18.71
C GLN A 328 6.58 12.34 -18.31
N GLY A 329 6.29 12.11 -17.04
CA GLY A 329 5.90 10.81 -16.54
C GLY A 329 5.45 10.84 -15.09
N LEU A 330 4.57 9.93 -14.74
CA LEU A 330 4.18 9.66 -13.36
C LEU A 330 5.17 8.69 -12.72
N VAL A 331 5.58 8.96 -11.49
CA VAL A 331 6.41 8.01 -10.73
C VAL A 331 5.54 6.87 -10.26
N ALA A 332 5.80 5.66 -10.73
CA ALA A 332 5.20 4.43 -10.23
C ALA A 332 5.78 4.13 -8.83
N SER A 333 4.98 4.32 -7.82
CA SER A 333 5.32 4.06 -6.41
C SER A 333 4.13 3.45 -5.70
N PRO A 334 4.34 2.83 -4.53
CA PRO A 334 3.23 2.33 -3.71
C PRO A 334 2.24 3.42 -3.28
N ASP A 335 2.66 4.70 -3.27
CA ASP A 335 1.81 5.83 -2.90
C ASP A 335 0.93 6.33 -4.05
N LEU A 336 1.25 5.94 -5.30
CA LEU A 336 0.45 6.28 -6.47
C LEU A 336 -0.79 5.39 -6.52
N ALA A 337 -1.88 5.83 -5.90
CA ALA A 337 -3.17 5.18 -6.02
C ALA A 337 -3.98 5.78 -7.17
N MET A 338 -4.45 4.94 -8.08
CA MET A 338 -5.33 5.30 -9.19
C MET A 338 -6.75 4.86 -8.85
N ILE A 339 -7.73 5.76 -8.99
CA ILE A 339 -9.12 5.47 -8.66
C ILE A 339 -9.87 5.02 -9.92
N SER A 340 -10.33 3.77 -9.92
CA SER A 340 -11.14 3.18 -11.00
C SER A 340 -10.64 3.55 -12.41
N PRO A 341 -9.33 3.42 -12.71
CA PRO A 341 -8.80 3.86 -13.98
C PRO A 341 -9.34 3.02 -15.13
N ARG A 342 -9.56 3.70 -16.25
CA ARG A 342 -9.69 3.10 -17.58
C ARG A 342 -8.74 3.85 -18.49
N ALA A 343 -7.54 3.33 -18.66
CA ALA A 343 -6.47 4.04 -19.33
C ALA A 343 -5.41 3.08 -19.85
N LYS A 344 -4.63 3.56 -20.80
CA LYS A 344 -3.37 2.95 -21.20
C LYS A 344 -2.23 3.66 -20.50
N LEU A 345 -1.35 2.89 -19.85
CA LEU A 345 -0.13 3.38 -19.22
C LEU A 345 1.07 2.76 -19.92
N TYR A 346 1.94 3.61 -20.44
CA TYR A 346 3.13 3.22 -21.17
C TYR A 346 4.36 3.30 -20.26
N PHE A 347 5.27 2.36 -20.44
CA PHE A 347 6.55 2.29 -19.75
C PHE A 347 7.61 1.68 -20.65
N GLU A 348 8.88 1.99 -20.38
CA GLU A 348 10.01 1.41 -21.13
C GLU A 348 10.48 0.12 -20.48
N VAL A 349 10.73 -0.89 -21.32
CA VAL A 349 11.50 -2.08 -20.95
C VAL A 349 12.89 -1.91 -21.57
N PRO A 350 13.92 -1.61 -20.76
CA PRO A 350 15.27 -1.32 -21.28
C PRO A 350 15.91 -2.50 -22.00
N ALA A 351 16.89 -2.23 -22.84
CA ALA A 351 17.73 -3.27 -23.42
C ALA A 351 18.40 -4.11 -22.33
N GLY A 352 18.54 -5.42 -22.56
CA GLY A 352 19.15 -6.35 -21.59
C GLY A 352 18.21 -6.82 -20.47
N VAL A 353 17.02 -6.25 -20.32
CA VAL A 353 15.99 -6.77 -19.41
C VAL A 353 15.24 -7.90 -20.12
N VAL A 354 15.54 -9.14 -19.74
CA VAL A 354 15.00 -10.37 -20.39
C VAL A 354 13.83 -11.00 -19.63
N ASP A 355 13.80 -10.86 -18.31
CA ASP A 355 12.72 -11.38 -17.45
C ASP A 355 12.47 -10.38 -16.32
N THR A 356 11.24 -9.88 -16.25
CA THR A 356 10.80 -8.94 -15.22
C THR A 356 9.28 -9.00 -15.08
N VAL A 357 8.74 -8.24 -14.13
CA VAL A 357 7.31 -8.24 -13.84
C VAL A 357 6.81 -6.81 -13.64
N VAL A 358 5.57 -6.55 -14.06
CA VAL A 358 4.80 -5.40 -13.60
C VAL A 358 3.71 -5.93 -12.69
N VAL A 359 3.63 -5.40 -11.49
CA VAL A 359 2.59 -5.74 -10.54
C VAL A 359 1.48 -4.70 -10.63
N PHE A 360 0.27 -5.16 -10.89
CA PHE A 360 -0.93 -4.34 -10.84
C PHE A 360 -1.84 -4.90 -9.75
N SER A 361 -2.17 -4.14 -8.74
CA SER A 361 -2.92 -4.63 -7.59
C SER A 361 -3.95 -3.62 -7.10
N GLY A 362 -5.08 -4.10 -6.57
CA GLY A 362 -5.94 -3.29 -5.70
C GLY A 362 -5.20 -2.88 -4.42
N ALA A 363 -5.63 -1.80 -3.80
CA ALA A 363 -5.06 -1.33 -2.54
C ALA A 363 -5.49 -2.21 -1.34
N SER A 364 -6.54 -3.01 -1.51
CA SER A 364 -7.03 -3.98 -0.53
C SER A 364 -7.70 -5.18 -1.23
N ALA A 365 -8.01 -6.22 -0.48
CA ALA A 365 -8.64 -7.43 -1.02
C ALA A 365 -10.05 -7.23 -1.60
N VAL A 366 -10.73 -6.13 -1.25
CA VAL A 366 -12.05 -5.79 -1.80
C VAL A 366 -11.98 -4.92 -3.05
N GLU A 367 -10.82 -4.31 -3.30
CA GLU A 367 -10.56 -3.44 -4.45
C GLU A 367 -10.02 -4.28 -5.60
N ARG A 368 -10.93 -4.94 -6.31
CA ARG A 368 -10.59 -5.92 -7.34
C ARG A 368 -10.31 -5.28 -8.69
N ILE A 369 -9.35 -5.85 -9.39
CA ILE A 369 -9.08 -5.58 -10.80
C ILE A 369 -10.16 -6.25 -11.62
N LYS A 370 -10.93 -5.48 -12.39
CA LYS A 370 -11.90 -6.03 -13.36
C LYS A 370 -11.19 -6.62 -14.56
N GLU A 371 -10.27 -5.84 -15.14
CA GLU A 371 -9.45 -6.29 -16.26
C GLU A 371 -8.19 -5.43 -16.38
N VAL A 372 -7.05 -6.07 -16.61
CA VAL A 372 -5.81 -5.44 -17.03
C VAL A 372 -5.08 -6.33 -18.03
N SER A 373 -4.58 -5.75 -19.10
CA SER A 373 -3.78 -6.46 -20.12
C SER A 373 -2.39 -5.82 -20.25
N LEU A 374 -1.38 -6.68 -20.38
CA LEU A 374 -0.02 -6.29 -20.77
C LEU A 374 0.12 -6.43 -22.27
N LEU A 375 0.52 -5.36 -22.95
CA LEU A 375 0.76 -5.33 -24.38
C LEU A 375 2.25 -5.11 -24.66
N ASP A 376 2.77 -5.84 -25.66
CA ASP A 376 4.12 -5.64 -26.17
C ASP A 376 4.27 -4.35 -27.01
N ALA A 377 5.48 -4.10 -27.50
CA ALA A 377 5.78 -2.92 -28.31
C ALA A 377 5.03 -2.88 -29.65
N ALA A 378 4.56 -4.01 -30.15
CA ALA A 378 3.75 -4.11 -31.37
C ALA A 378 2.24 -3.94 -31.06
N GLY A 379 1.85 -3.84 -29.80
CA GLY A 379 0.47 -3.72 -29.36
C GLY A 379 -0.26 -5.07 -29.22
N ASN A 380 0.46 -6.20 -29.26
CA ASN A 380 -0.14 -7.51 -29.04
C ASN A 380 -0.35 -7.76 -27.56
N ILE A 381 -1.47 -8.34 -27.18
CA ILE A 381 -1.74 -8.77 -25.81
C ILE A 381 -0.85 -9.97 -25.48
N VAL A 382 0.04 -9.78 -24.51
CA VAL A 382 0.93 -10.81 -23.98
C VAL A 382 0.27 -11.57 -22.81
N GLN A 383 -0.43 -10.85 -21.96
CA GLN A 383 -1.10 -11.42 -20.79
C GLN A 383 -2.32 -10.57 -20.40
N THR A 384 -3.36 -11.21 -19.92
CA THR A 384 -4.55 -10.55 -19.34
C THR A 384 -4.89 -11.16 -17.99
N ALA A 385 -5.26 -10.31 -17.04
CA ALA A 385 -5.82 -10.73 -15.76
C ALA A 385 -7.20 -10.08 -15.56
N LYS A 386 -8.15 -10.87 -15.01
CA LYS A 386 -9.54 -10.46 -14.79
C LYS A 386 -10.02 -10.92 -13.41
N ASP A 387 -10.88 -10.10 -12.81
CA ASP A 387 -11.59 -10.40 -11.55
C ASP A 387 -10.66 -10.91 -10.43
N THR A 388 -9.52 -10.25 -10.24
CA THR A 388 -8.51 -10.62 -9.25
C THR A 388 -8.13 -9.45 -8.34
N GLU A 389 -7.57 -9.76 -7.17
CA GLU A 389 -7.02 -8.73 -6.26
C GLU A 389 -5.70 -8.17 -6.76
N ALA A 390 -4.92 -8.99 -7.48
CA ALA A 390 -3.63 -8.58 -8.02
C ALA A 390 -3.27 -9.39 -9.27
N ALA A 391 -2.48 -8.79 -10.15
CA ALA A 391 -1.94 -9.39 -11.35
C ALA A 391 -0.41 -9.23 -11.39
N LEU A 392 0.30 -10.34 -11.59
CA LEU A 392 1.72 -10.38 -11.92
C LEU A 392 1.84 -10.50 -13.44
N LEU A 393 2.10 -9.37 -14.09
CA LEU A 393 2.19 -9.29 -15.55
C LEU A 393 3.65 -9.47 -15.96
N ARG A 394 4.00 -10.68 -16.42
CA ARG A 394 5.38 -11.07 -16.71
C ARG A 394 5.83 -10.66 -18.10
N ILE A 395 7.00 -10.06 -18.17
CA ILE A 395 7.68 -9.67 -19.39
C ILE A 395 8.84 -10.64 -19.62
N LYS A 396 8.79 -11.40 -20.71
CA LYS A 396 9.89 -12.25 -21.17
C LYS A 396 10.29 -11.82 -22.56
N ARG A 397 11.59 -11.55 -22.76
CA ARG A 397 12.15 -11.12 -24.04
C ARG A 397 13.45 -11.82 -24.37
N PRO A 398 13.87 -11.88 -25.65
CA PRO A 398 15.21 -12.29 -26.02
C PRO A 398 16.31 -11.42 -25.37
N ALA A 399 17.48 -12.00 -25.15
CA ALA A 399 18.60 -11.31 -24.49
C ALA A 399 19.15 -10.13 -25.32
N ASP A 400 18.97 -10.17 -26.63
CA ASP A 400 19.41 -9.15 -27.59
C ASP A 400 18.30 -8.12 -27.92
N ALA A 401 17.14 -8.19 -27.25
CA ALA A 401 16.06 -7.25 -27.43
C ALA A 401 16.50 -5.83 -27.10
N LYS A 402 16.19 -4.90 -28.01
CA LYS A 402 16.43 -3.46 -27.79
C LYS A 402 15.46 -2.90 -26.76
N ALA A 403 15.68 -1.68 -26.30
CA ALA A 403 14.72 -0.98 -25.48
C ALA A 403 13.40 -0.79 -26.22
N GLU A 404 12.28 -1.09 -25.58
CA GLU A 404 10.94 -1.10 -26.15
C GLU A 404 9.95 -0.42 -25.21
N VAL A 405 8.92 0.20 -25.78
CA VAL A 405 7.80 0.75 -25.00
C VAL A 405 6.67 -0.27 -24.96
N TRP A 406 6.32 -0.68 -23.77
CA TRP A 406 5.22 -1.59 -23.49
C TRP A 406 4.04 -0.83 -22.89
N CYS A 407 2.87 -1.48 -22.80
CA CYS A 407 1.66 -0.84 -22.35
C CYS A 407 0.88 -1.72 -21.37
N LEU A 408 0.37 -1.09 -20.31
CA LEU A 408 -0.71 -1.63 -19.49
C LEU A 408 -2.03 -1.04 -20.00
N ASP A 409 -2.93 -1.88 -20.49
CA ASP A 409 -4.29 -1.51 -20.87
C ASP A 409 -5.23 -1.87 -19.72
N ILE A 410 -5.70 -0.86 -19.00
CA ILE A 410 -6.51 -1.02 -17.79
C ILE A 410 -7.97 -0.87 -18.15
N GLY A 411 -8.71 -1.98 -18.18
CA GLY A 411 -10.14 -2.05 -18.46
C GLY A 411 -11.04 -1.66 -17.28
N GLY A 412 -10.46 -1.47 -16.12
CA GLY A 412 -11.13 -0.97 -14.91
C GLY A 412 -10.76 -1.71 -13.64
N THR A 413 -11.04 -1.05 -12.53
CA THR A 413 -10.93 -1.60 -11.16
C THR A 413 -12.15 -1.22 -10.36
N VAL A 414 -12.29 -1.79 -9.13
CA VAL A 414 -13.37 -1.46 -8.18
C VAL A 414 -12.86 -0.37 -7.31
N GLU A 415 -12.16 0.46 -7.26
CA GLU A 415 -11.60 1.56 -6.46
C GLU A 415 -10.09 1.74 -6.70
N ASP A 416 -9.33 1.87 -5.60
CA ASP A 416 -7.92 2.21 -5.66
C ASP A 416 -7.08 1.03 -6.17
N CYS A 417 -6.13 1.32 -7.06
CA CYS A 417 -5.15 0.35 -7.52
C CYS A 417 -3.76 0.98 -7.68
N HIS A 418 -2.74 0.13 -7.66
CA HIS A 418 -1.34 0.50 -7.73
C HIS A 418 -0.62 -0.22 -8.86
N VAL A 419 0.42 0.42 -9.39
CA VAL A 419 1.39 -0.19 -10.32
C VAL A 419 2.76 -0.18 -9.67
N LEU A 420 3.38 -1.36 -9.55
CA LEU A 420 4.74 -1.50 -9.08
C LEU A 420 5.61 -2.08 -10.19
N MET A 421 6.77 -1.50 -10.37
CA MET A 421 7.70 -1.90 -11.43
C MET A 421 8.68 -2.95 -10.92
N GLY A 422 8.87 -4.02 -11.68
CA GLY A 422 9.83 -5.06 -11.39
C GLY A 422 11.28 -4.67 -11.70
N LYS A 423 12.19 -5.51 -11.29
CA LYS A 423 13.64 -5.32 -11.43
C LYS A 423 14.05 -4.92 -12.86
N GLY A 424 14.90 -3.89 -12.96
CA GLY A 424 15.45 -3.38 -14.20
C GLY A 424 14.53 -2.41 -14.96
N LEU A 425 13.27 -2.21 -14.53
CA LEU A 425 12.38 -1.21 -15.11
C LEU A 425 12.57 0.14 -14.40
N LYS A 426 12.54 1.24 -15.13
CA LYS A 426 12.42 2.56 -14.52
C LYS A 426 11.02 2.76 -13.93
N PRO A 427 10.87 3.34 -12.73
CA PRO A 427 9.56 3.54 -12.11
C PRO A 427 8.84 4.76 -12.71
N VAL A 428 8.64 4.76 -14.03
CA VAL A 428 8.03 5.87 -14.77
C VAL A 428 6.95 5.35 -15.70
N LEU A 429 5.79 5.98 -15.62
CA LEU A 429 4.60 5.69 -16.43
C LEU A 429 4.16 6.94 -17.19
N ALA A 430 3.69 6.79 -18.40
CA ALA A 430 3.07 7.87 -19.16
C ALA A 430 1.74 7.41 -19.78
N THR A 431 0.86 8.36 -20.08
CA THR A 431 -0.44 8.10 -20.72
C THR A 431 -0.35 8.04 -22.25
N SER A 432 0.83 8.37 -22.80
CA SER A 432 1.16 8.25 -24.22
C SER A 432 2.61 7.81 -24.39
N PRO A 433 2.94 6.99 -25.39
CA PRO A 433 4.33 6.61 -25.68
C PRO A 433 5.19 7.81 -26.10
N ASP A 434 4.57 8.85 -26.67
CA ASP A 434 5.26 10.07 -27.13
C ASP A 434 5.60 11.04 -25.99
N LEU A 435 5.03 10.84 -24.81
CA LEU A 435 5.31 11.63 -23.62
C LEU A 435 6.30 10.95 -22.68
N LEU A 436 6.52 9.64 -22.86
CA LEU A 436 7.24 8.81 -21.92
C LEU A 436 8.72 9.20 -21.81
N LEU A 437 9.15 9.53 -20.59
CA LEU A 437 10.56 9.62 -20.26
C LEU A 437 11.21 8.23 -20.35
N ARG A 438 12.33 8.13 -21.06
CA ARG A 438 13.03 6.87 -21.34
C ARG A 438 14.41 6.84 -20.69
N ALA A 439 14.96 5.66 -20.48
CA ALA A 439 16.35 5.53 -20.06
C ALA A 439 17.29 6.02 -21.20
N SER A 440 18.36 6.74 -20.83
CA SER A 440 19.41 7.11 -21.77
C SER A 440 20.02 5.86 -22.37
N GLN A 441 19.99 5.72 -23.68
CA GLN A 441 20.75 4.68 -24.36
C GLN A 441 22.23 5.07 -24.29
N LYS A 442 23.01 4.37 -23.44
CA LYS A 442 24.45 4.50 -23.41
C LYS A 442 25.09 3.65 -24.49
#